data_58ae1041b2a1acf2699efda681a2017f
#
_entry.id   58ae1041b2a1acf2699efda681a2017f
#
_cell.length_a   1.000
_cell.length_b   1.000
_cell.length_c   1.000
_cell.angle_alpha   90.00
_cell.angle_beta   90.00
_cell.angle_gamma   90.00
#
_symmetry.space_group_name_H-M   'P 1'
#
loop_
_entity.id
_entity.type
_entity.pdbx_description
1 polymer ?
#
loop_
_entity_poly.entity_id
_entity_poly.type
_entity_poly.pdbx_seq_one_letter_code
_entity_poly.pdbx_strand_id
1 'polypeptide(L)'
;RNAAASIAVALNLGVKIDKIKKALGKFLGIQRRFTKVFSIGKREFYDDYAHHPTEIKAVIKSARDVYPKRKIICVFQPHRYSRLKLLKEEFSLSFKSADLIVLCPVYSAGEKQKGNFSQSNFSNLIAKRSKIQVVNIKNQIDLKNFFKKNLLKDEMIICMGAGSISNWIREIGEQI
;
A
#
# COMPACT_ATOMS: atom_id res chain seq x y z
N ARG A 1 -0.02 12.48 -15.17
CA ARG A 1 0.57 13.80 -14.79
C ARG A 1 2.11 13.72 -14.76
N ASN A 2 2.71 12.76 -14.04
CA ASN A 2 4.18 12.67 -13.94
C ASN A 2 4.88 12.46 -15.29
N ALA A 3 4.33 11.59 -16.16
CA ALA A 3 4.87 11.42 -17.52
C ALA A 3 4.86 12.72 -18.32
N ALA A 4 3.78 13.52 -18.24
CA ALA A 4 3.72 14.80 -18.92
C ALA A 4 4.79 15.78 -18.42
N ALA A 5 5.00 15.84 -17.10
CA ALA A 5 6.07 16.66 -16.52
C ALA A 5 7.47 16.20 -16.99
N SER A 6 7.72 14.88 -16.99
CA SER A 6 8.99 14.33 -17.47
C SER A 6 9.22 14.63 -18.96
N ILE A 7 8.18 14.54 -19.79
CA ILE A 7 8.25 14.91 -21.21
C ILE A 7 8.59 16.39 -21.37
N ALA A 8 7.90 17.28 -20.63
CA ALA A 8 8.15 18.71 -20.69
C ALA A 8 9.58 19.06 -20.30
N VAL A 9 10.10 18.47 -19.22
CA VAL A 9 11.50 18.65 -18.80
C VAL A 9 12.46 18.17 -19.87
N ALA A 10 12.24 16.96 -20.41
CA ALA A 10 13.10 16.40 -21.46
C ALA A 10 13.14 17.27 -22.73
N LEU A 11 11.99 17.81 -23.15
CA LEU A 11 11.91 18.73 -24.29
C LEU A 11 12.67 20.03 -24.01
N ASN A 12 12.52 20.61 -22.81
CA ASN A 12 13.27 21.83 -22.43
C ASN A 12 14.79 21.60 -22.38
N LEU A 13 15.23 20.36 -22.10
CA LEU A 13 16.63 19.96 -22.15
C LEU A 13 17.11 19.57 -23.57
N GLY A 14 16.31 19.81 -24.60
CA GLY A 14 16.67 19.54 -26.00
C GLY A 14 16.63 18.08 -26.41
N VAL A 15 16.01 17.18 -25.64
CA VAL A 15 15.88 15.76 -26.02
C VAL A 15 14.88 15.63 -27.17
N LYS A 16 15.32 15.00 -28.27
CA LYS A 16 14.45 14.77 -29.45
C LYS A 16 13.23 13.93 -29.10
N ILE A 17 12.06 14.32 -29.65
CA ILE A 17 10.78 13.68 -29.37
C ILE A 17 10.78 12.17 -29.62
N ASP A 18 11.48 11.68 -30.65
CA ASP A 18 11.56 10.26 -30.96
C ASP A 18 12.32 9.46 -29.90
N LYS A 19 13.35 10.07 -29.29
CA LYS A 19 14.03 9.45 -28.13
C LYS A 19 13.10 9.36 -26.93
N ILE A 20 12.30 10.40 -26.68
CA ILE A 20 11.30 10.41 -25.60
C ILE A 20 10.24 9.33 -25.84
N LYS A 21 9.68 9.25 -27.04
CA LYS A 21 8.72 8.18 -27.41
C LYS A 21 9.29 6.78 -27.21
N LYS A 22 10.51 6.54 -27.69
CA LYS A 22 11.20 5.26 -27.52
C LYS A 22 11.45 4.89 -26.05
N ALA A 23 11.84 5.87 -25.23
CA ALA A 23 12.05 5.69 -23.79
C ALA A 23 10.74 5.37 -23.05
N LEU A 24 9.66 6.10 -23.36
CA LEU A 24 8.33 5.86 -22.77
C LEU A 24 7.77 4.50 -23.15
N GLY A 25 7.96 4.04 -24.39
CA GLY A 25 7.52 2.72 -24.84
C GLY A 25 8.27 1.55 -24.17
N LYS A 26 9.47 1.80 -23.65
CA LYS A 26 10.28 0.84 -22.88
C LYS A 26 10.12 0.97 -21.38
N PHE A 27 9.38 1.97 -20.90
CA PHE A 27 9.25 2.25 -19.48
C PHE A 27 8.31 1.23 -18.82
N LEU A 28 8.86 0.37 -17.98
CA LEU A 28 8.15 -0.69 -17.28
C LEU A 28 7.44 -0.23 -15.98
N GLY A 29 7.39 1.07 -15.75
CA GLY A 29 6.84 1.63 -14.52
C GLY A 29 7.89 1.89 -13.43
N ILE A 30 7.46 2.44 -12.32
CA ILE A 30 8.29 2.68 -11.14
C ILE A 30 7.99 1.56 -10.15
N GLN A 31 9.03 0.96 -9.58
CA GLN A 31 8.86 -0.02 -8.50
C GLN A 31 8.07 0.59 -7.33
N ARG A 32 7.32 -0.26 -6.62
CA ARG A 32 6.46 0.15 -5.51
C ARG A 32 5.36 1.16 -5.91
N ARG A 33 4.85 1.05 -7.15
CA ARG A 33 3.68 1.78 -7.63
C ARG A 33 2.71 0.76 -8.23
N PHE A 34 1.88 0.17 -7.38
CA PHE A 34 0.97 -0.93 -7.71
C PHE A 34 1.68 -2.08 -8.45
N THR A 35 2.89 -2.43 -7.96
CA THR A 35 3.74 -3.43 -8.59
C THR A 35 3.34 -4.82 -8.11
N LYS A 36 2.98 -5.72 -9.04
CA LYS A 36 2.74 -7.12 -8.71
C LYS A 36 4.05 -7.77 -8.28
N VAL A 37 4.08 -8.35 -7.08
CA VAL A 37 5.27 -8.98 -6.51
C VAL A 37 5.29 -10.47 -6.81
N PHE A 38 4.19 -11.17 -6.48
CA PHE A 38 4.01 -12.61 -6.76
C PHE A 38 2.52 -12.97 -6.78
N SER A 39 2.25 -14.25 -7.09
CA SER A 39 0.90 -14.82 -7.04
C SER A 39 0.96 -16.23 -6.44
N ILE A 40 -0.11 -16.64 -5.75
CA ILE A 40 -0.33 -18.00 -5.29
C ILE A 40 -1.70 -18.44 -5.77
N GLY A 41 -1.74 -19.28 -6.80
CA GLY A 41 -2.97 -19.57 -7.51
C GLY A 41 -3.56 -18.30 -8.12
N LYS A 42 -4.82 -17.98 -7.79
CA LYS A 42 -5.49 -16.75 -8.25
C LYS A 42 -5.29 -15.55 -7.31
N ARG A 43 -4.64 -15.74 -6.17
CA ARG A 43 -4.31 -14.66 -5.24
C ARG A 43 -3.14 -13.86 -5.78
N GLU A 44 -3.25 -12.54 -5.77
CA GLU A 44 -2.23 -11.65 -6.29
C GLU A 44 -1.79 -10.66 -5.22
N PHE A 45 -0.49 -10.47 -5.11
CA PHE A 45 0.15 -9.63 -4.12
C PHE A 45 0.83 -8.45 -4.79
N TYR A 46 0.46 -7.26 -4.35
CA TYR A 46 0.95 -5.99 -4.89
C TYR A 46 1.69 -5.20 -3.82
N ASP A 47 2.73 -4.49 -4.24
CA ASP A 47 3.50 -3.54 -3.43
C ASP A 47 3.24 -2.12 -3.91
N ASP A 48 2.84 -1.24 -3.02
CA ASP A 48 2.64 0.18 -3.30
C ASP A 48 3.27 1.06 -2.22
N TYR A 49 3.85 2.16 -2.64
CA TYR A 49 4.51 3.12 -1.74
C TYR A 49 3.53 4.04 -1.01
N ALA A 50 2.23 3.94 -1.28
CA ALA A 50 1.21 4.78 -0.68
C ALA A 50 1.30 4.76 0.85
N HIS A 51 1.50 5.92 1.43
CA HIS A 51 1.68 6.12 2.87
C HIS A 51 1.04 7.41 3.38
N HIS A 52 0.36 8.15 2.51
CA HIS A 52 -0.48 9.30 2.83
C HIS A 52 -1.96 8.93 2.62
N PRO A 53 -2.91 9.45 3.42
CA PRO A 53 -4.34 9.13 3.29
C PRO A 53 -4.90 9.24 1.88
N THR A 54 -4.54 10.31 1.17
CA THR A 54 -4.98 10.56 -0.21
C THR A 54 -4.46 9.49 -1.19
N GLU A 55 -3.19 9.06 -1.02
CA GLU A 55 -2.59 8.01 -1.87
C GLU A 55 -3.27 6.66 -1.61
N ILE A 56 -3.43 6.29 -0.34
CA ILE A 56 -4.09 5.04 0.08
C ILE A 56 -5.50 4.96 -0.51
N LYS A 57 -6.29 6.02 -0.33
CA LYS A 57 -7.65 6.10 -0.87
C LYS A 57 -7.66 5.95 -2.39
N ALA A 58 -6.73 6.61 -3.10
CA ALA A 58 -6.64 6.55 -4.55
C ALA A 58 -6.29 5.14 -5.05
N VAL A 59 -5.29 4.48 -4.42
CA VAL A 59 -4.85 3.11 -4.78
C VAL A 59 -5.99 2.12 -4.59
N ILE A 60 -6.62 2.10 -3.42
CA ILE A 60 -7.70 1.14 -3.12
C ILE A 60 -8.91 1.40 -4.02
N LYS A 61 -9.28 2.67 -4.23
CA LYS A 61 -10.39 3.02 -5.14
C LYS A 61 -10.11 2.57 -6.56
N SER A 62 -8.91 2.84 -7.09
CA SER A 62 -8.53 2.40 -8.44
C SER A 62 -8.57 0.88 -8.58
N ALA A 63 -8.10 0.13 -7.58
CA ALA A 63 -8.21 -1.33 -7.57
C ALA A 63 -9.67 -1.79 -7.57
N ARG A 64 -10.54 -1.16 -6.78
CA ARG A 64 -11.97 -1.47 -6.71
C ARG A 64 -12.69 -1.15 -8.02
N ASP A 65 -12.37 -0.03 -8.66
CA ASP A 65 -12.98 0.37 -9.94
C ASP A 65 -12.65 -0.64 -11.06
N VAL A 66 -11.44 -1.20 -11.06
CA VAL A 66 -11.02 -2.23 -12.04
C VAL A 66 -11.54 -3.63 -11.69
N TYR A 67 -11.63 -3.95 -10.39
CA TYR A 67 -12.03 -5.28 -9.90
C TYR A 67 -13.21 -5.17 -8.91
N PRO A 68 -14.41 -4.81 -9.38
CA PRO A 68 -15.52 -4.46 -8.50
C PRO A 68 -16.01 -5.60 -7.59
N LYS A 69 -15.83 -6.85 -8.01
CA LYS A 69 -16.28 -8.05 -7.28
C LYS A 69 -15.17 -8.78 -6.53
N ARG A 70 -13.90 -8.41 -6.76
CA ARG A 70 -12.76 -9.10 -6.15
C ARG A 70 -12.56 -8.63 -4.71
N LYS A 71 -12.27 -9.56 -3.80
CA LYS A 71 -11.96 -9.21 -2.41
C LYS A 71 -10.61 -8.53 -2.34
N ILE A 72 -10.59 -7.30 -1.81
CA ILE A 72 -9.38 -6.47 -1.67
C ILE A 72 -8.97 -6.45 -0.20
N ILE A 73 -7.81 -7.02 0.09
CA ILE A 73 -7.18 -6.99 1.41
C ILE A 73 -6.06 -5.96 1.38
N CYS A 74 -6.19 -4.94 2.20
CA CYS A 74 -5.19 -3.91 2.34
C CYS A 74 -4.28 -4.21 3.53
N VAL A 75 -2.99 -4.47 3.28
CA VAL A 75 -1.96 -4.57 4.32
C VAL A 75 -1.29 -3.22 4.44
N PHE A 76 -1.51 -2.54 5.56
CA PHE A 76 -1.02 -1.18 5.73
C PHE A 76 0.02 -1.08 6.85
N GLN A 77 1.20 -0.58 6.51
CA GLN A 77 2.24 -0.21 7.47
C GLN A 77 2.28 1.31 7.60
N PRO A 78 1.77 1.87 8.70
CA PRO A 78 1.87 3.31 8.95
C PRO A 78 3.33 3.75 9.02
N HIS A 79 3.62 4.95 8.50
CA HIS A 79 4.96 5.51 8.44
C HIS A 79 5.03 6.83 9.21
N ARG A 80 5.82 6.86 10.30
CA ARG A 80 6.02 7.96 11.26
C ARG A 80 4.84 8.20 12.20
N TYR A 81 5.13 8.28 13.48
CA TYR A 81 4.16 8.62 14.52
C TYR A 81 3.62 10.04 14.35
N SER A 82 4.47 11.00 13.95
CA SER A 82 4.09 12.39 13.73
C SER A 82 3.00 12.50 12.65
N ARG A 83 3.14 11.78 11.53
CA ARG A 83 2.15 11.76 10.45
C ARG A 83 0.83 11.14 10.92
N LEU A 84 0.89 10.03 11.65
CA LEU A 84 -0.32 9.40 12.19
C LEU A 84 -1.07 10.33 13.14
N LYS A 85 -0.36 11.07 13.99
CA LYS A 85 -0.98 12.04 14.90
C LYS A 85 -1.66 13.18 14.14
N LEU A 86 -0.99 13.71 13.11
CA LEU A 86 -1.47 14.86 12.34
C LEU A 86 -2.68 14.49 11.45
N LEU A 87 -2.66 13.31 10.81
CA LEU A 87 -3.62 12.91 9.78
C LEU A 87 -4.52 11.74 10.25
N LYS A 88 -4.72 11.61 11.55
CA LYS A 88 -5.43 10.47 12.17
C LYS A 88 -6.84 10.28 11.61
N GLU A 89 -7.58 11.38 11.45
CA GLU A 89 -8.95 11.37 10.95
C GLU A 89 -8.99 10.98 9.48
N GLU A 90 -8.11 11.54 8.65
CA GLU A 90 -8.02 11.25 7.24
C GLU A 90 -7.63 9.79 6.99
N PHE A 91 -6.66 9.27 7.76
CA PHE A 91 -6.31 7.85 7.70
C PHE A 91 -7.51 6.97 8.00
N SER A 92 -8.29 7.31 9.04
CA SER A 92 -9.42 6.51 9.45
C SER A 92 -10.52 6.37 8.38
N LEU A 93 -10.55 7.28 7.41
CA LEU A 93 -11.53 7.32 6.30
C LEU A 93 -10.97 6.79 4.96
N SER A 94 -9.67 6.45 4.91
CA SER A 94 -9.00 6.15 3.63
C SER A 94 -9.25 4.75 3.09
N PHE A 95 -9.84 3.86 3.89
CA PHE A 95 -9.92 2.43 3.58
C PHE A 95 -11.30 1.93 3.14
N LYS A 96 -12.25 2.82 2.92
CA LYS A 96 -13.66 2.47 2.64
C LYS A 96 -13.90 1.55 1.44
N SER A 97 -12.98 1.51 0.49
CA SER A 97 -13.09 0.69 -0.72
C SER A 97 -12.38 -0.66 -0.62
N ALA A 98 -11.74 -0.99 0.52
CA ALA A 98 -11.22 -2.31 0.82
C ALA A 98 -12.26 -3.17 1.53
N ASP A 99 -12.03 -4.50 1.58
CA ASP A 99 -12.90 -5.45 2.29
C ASP A 99 -12.32 -5.85 3.65
N LEU A 100 -11.01 -5.75 3.80
CA LEU A 100 -10.29 -6.07 5.04
C LEU A 100 -9.01 -5.25 5.11
N ILE A 101 -8.65 -4.84 6.33
CA ILE A 101 -7.34 -4.24 6.61
C ILE A 101 -6.55 -5.13 7.55
N VAL A 102 -5.29 -5.35 7.20
CA VAL A 102 -4.26 -5.91 8.07
C VAL A 102 -3.33 -4.76 8.46
N LEU A 103 -3.43 -4.31 9.71
CA LEU A 103 -2.68 -3.18 10.21
C LEU A 103 -1.36 -3.64 10.83
N CYS A 104 -0.25 -3.24 10.22
CA CYS A 104 1.10 -3.50 10.70
C CYS A 104 1.53 -2.49 11.77
N PRO A 105 2.59 -2.81 12.55
CA PRO A 105 3.23 -1.83 13.43
C PRO A 105 3.73 -0.61 12.66
N VAL A 106 3.78 0.52 13.35
CA VAL A 106 4.31 1.77 12.78
C VAL A 106 5.78 1.62 12.45
N TYR A 107 6.15 1.93 11.23
CA TYR A 107 7.55 2.15 10.86
C TYR A 107 7.96 3.56 11.29
N SER A 108 8.82 3.63 12.31
CA SER A 108 9.15 4.91 12.96
C SER A 108 9.98 5.86 12.10
N ALA A 109 10.78 5.33 11.14
CA ALA A 109 11.71 6.11 10.32
C ALA A 109 12.64 7.02 11.17
N GLY A 110 13.14 6.47 12.28
CA GLY A 110 14.03 7.19 13.22
C GLY A 110 13.30 8.06 14.25
N GLU A 111 11.98 8.22 14.17
CA GLU A 111 11.24 8.93 15.20
C GLU A 111 11.14 8.10 16.50
N LYS A 112 11.35 8.74 17.63
CA LYS A 112 10.96 8.17 18.93
C LYS A 112 9.44 8.34 19.10
N GLN A 113 8.78 7.31 19.59
CA GLN A 113 7.36 7.42 19.93
C GLN A 113 7.18 8.48 21.02
N LYS A 114 6.57 9.60 20.67
CA LYS A 114 6.19 10.66 21.62
C LYS A 114 4.72 10.49 21.98
N GLY A 115 4.43 10.26 23.26
CA GLY A 115 3.06 10.08 23.76
C GLY A 115 2.55 8.63 23.60
N ASN A 116 1.28 8.43 23.97
CA ASN A 116 0.64 7.11 24.06
C ASN A 116 -0.04 6.74 22.74
N PHE A 117 0.74 6.46 21.67
CA PHE A 117 0.15 5.83 20.49
C PHE A 117 -0.26 4.39 20.82
N SER A 118 -1.52 4.07 20.58
CA SER A 118 -2.04 2.71 20.67
C SER A 118 -2.48 2.25 19.28
N GLN A 119 -1.87 1.18 18.78
CA GLN A 119 -2.26 0.54 17.52
C GLN A 119 -3.72 0.06 17.60
N SER A 120 -4.15 -0.47 18.74
CA SER A 120 -5.52 -0.90 19.00
C SER A 120 -6.52 0.25 18.88
N ASN A 121 -6.24 1.41 19.48
CA ASN A 121 -7.11 2.58 19.37
C ASN A 121 -7.18 3.10 17.95
N PHE A 122 -6.07 3.05 17.22
CA PHE A 122 -6.04 3.47 15.81
C PHE A 122 -6.81 2.48 14.93
N SER A 123 -6.67 1.17 15.13
CA SER A 123 -7.44 0.16 14.39
C SER A 123 -8.94 0.26 14.66
N ASN A 124 -9.35 0.51 15.91
CA ASN A 124 -10.76 0.73 16.26
C ASN A 124 -11.34 1.98 15.58
N LEU A 125 -10.55 3.04 15.48
CA LEU A 125 -10.97 4.24 14.77
C LEU A 125 -11.17 3.98 13.28
N ILE A 126 -10.25 3.27 12.62
CA ILE A 126 -10.38 2.85 11.22
C ILE A 126 -11.63 1.99 11.05
N ALA A 127 -11.78 0.95 11.89
CA ALA A 127 -12.93 0.05 11.81
C ALA A 127 -14.26 0.81 11.90
N LYS A 128 -14.38 1.74 12.83
CA LYS A 128 -15.57 2.57 13.02
C LYS A 128 -15.84 3.50 11.83
N ARG A 129 -14.82 4.22 11.37
CA ARG A 129 -14.98 5.30 10.37
C ARG A 129 -15.03 4.79 8.92
N SER A 130 -14.24 3.77 8.61
CA SER A 130 -14.25 3.13 7.29
C SER A 130 -15.31 2.02 7.20
N LYS A 131 -15.93 1.61 8.32
CA LYS A 131 -16.90 0.50 8.41
C LYS A 131 -16.34 -0.81 7.85
N ILE A 132 -15.12 -1.15 8.25
CA ILE A 132 -14.38 -2.30 7.74
C ILE A 132 -13.73 -3.07 8.89
N GLN A 133 -13.56 -4.37 8.75
CA GLN A 133 -12.80 -5.18 9.68
C GLN A 133 -11.32 -4.83 9.63
N VAL A 134 -10.67 -4.73 10.81
CA VAL A 134 -9.24 -4.48 10.95
C VAL A 134 -8.61 -5.59 11.79
N VAL A 135 -7.58 -6.23 11.26
CA VAL A 135 -6.75 -7.21 11.94
C VAL A 135 -5.41 -6.58 12.27
N ASN A 136 -5.03 -6.58 13.54
CA ASN A 136 -3.70 -6.11 13.96
C ASN A 136 -2.69 -7.25 13.92
N ILE A 137 -1.51 -6.99 13.38
CA ILE A 137 -0.36 -7.90 13.44
C ILE A 137 0.80 -7.22 14.18
N LYS A 138 1.71 -8.01 14.73
CA LYS A 138 2.83 -7.51 15.54
C LYS A 138 4.16 -7.47 14.77
N ASN A 139 4.31 -8.32 13.76
CA ASN A 139 5.56 -8.49 13.02
C ASN A 139 5.32 -9.22 11.68
N GLN A 140 6.39 -9.44 10.94
CA GLN A 140 6.38 -10.13 9.65
C GLN A 140 5.92 -11.60 9.75
N ILE A 141 6.26 -12.29 10.85
CA ILE A 141 5.87 -13.69 11.06
C ILE A 141 4.35 -13.79 11.22
N ASP A 142 3.75 -12.86 11.98
CA ASP A 142 2.29 -12.78 12.12
C ASP A 142 1.61 -12.53 10.77
N LEU A 143 2.19 -11.67 9.93
CA LEU A 143 1.68 -11.40 8.58
C LEU A 143 1.74 -12.66 7.70
N LYS A 144 2.85 -13.38 7.71
CA LYS A 144 3.00 -14.66 7.00
C LYS A 144 1.96 -15.68 7.47
N ASN A 145 1.77 -15.81 8.79
CA ASN A 145 0.78 -16.70 9.37
C ASN A 145 -0.65 -16.29 9.00
N PHE A 146 -0.93 -14.98 8.97
CA PHE A 146 -2.21 -14.47 8.49
C PHE A 146 -2.48 -14.90 7.05
N PHE A 147 -1.52 -14.75 6.14
CA PHE A 147 -1.67 -15.17 4.76
C PHE A 147 -1.92 -16.66 4.61
N LYS A 148 -1.20 -17.50 5.38
CA LYS A 148 -1.39 -18.96 5.34
C LYS A 148 -2.77 -19.40 5.82
N LYS A 149 -3.32 -18.74 6.84
CA LYS A 149 -4.55 -19.19 7.53
C LYS A 149 -5.83 -18.56 7.01
N ASN A 150 -5.76 -17.31 6.48
CA ASN A 150 -6.96 -16.49 6.28
C ASN A 150 -7.24 -16.12 4.82
N LEU A 151 -6.33 -16.42 3.90
CA LEU A 151 -6.57 -16.19 2.49
C LEU A 151 -7.33 -17.39 1.88
N LEU A 152 -8.38 -17.10 1.13
CA LEU A 152 -9.28 -18.13 0.58
C LEU A 152 -8.86 -18.59 -0.82
N LYS A 153 -9.16 -17.81 -1.87
CA LYS A 153 -8.98 -18.30 -3.25
C LYS A 153 -8.43 -17.30 -4.26
N ASP A 154 -8.94 -16.06 -4.28
CA ASP A 154 -8.75 -15.12 -5.38
C ASP A 154 -8.60 -13.66 -4.92
N GLU A 155 -8.19 -13.46 -3.68
CA GLU A 155 -8.03 -12.13 -3.14
C GLU A 155 -6.93 -11.34 -3.86
N MET A 156 -7.13 -10.02 -3.92
CA MET A 156 -6.11 -9.05 -4.21
C MET A 156 -5.55 -8.49 -2.91
N ILE A 157 -4.28 -8.72 -2.67
CA ILE A 157 -3.56 -8.24 -1.50
C ILE A 157 -2.72 -7.04 -1.90
N ILE A 158 -2.99 -5.85 -1.32
CA ILE A 158 -2.26 -4.62 -1.60
C ILE A 158 -1.49 -4.22 -0.35
N CYS A 159 -0.17 -4.39 -0.39
CA CYS A 159 0.74 -3.99 0.70
C CYS A 159 1.16 -2.54 0.49
N MET A 160 0.80 -1.67 1.44
CA MET A 160 1.03 -0.23 1.34
C MET A 160 1.87 0.30 2.49
N GLY A 161 2.83 1.15 2.15
CA GLY A 161 3.68 1.83 3.12
C GLY A 161 5.04 2.24 2.57
N ALA A 162 5.67 3.24 3.20
CA ALA A 162 7.01 3.72 2.83
C ALA A 162 8.14 3.05 3.64
N GLY A 163 7.79 2.10 4.53
CA GLY A 163 8.72 1.42 5.41
C GLY A 163 9.13 0.03 4.91
N SER A 164 9.32 -0.89 5.87
CA SER A 164 9.81 -2.26 5.64
C SER A 164 8.81 -3.20 5.00
N ILE A 165 7.53 -2.83 4.87
CA ILE A 165 6.49 -3.69 4.33
C ILE A 165 6.82 -4.25 2.94
N SER A 166 7.51 -3.47 2.11
CA SER A 166 7.95 -3.89 0.78
C SER A 166 8.94 -5.08 0.83
N ASN A 167 9.83 -5.08 1.81
CA ASN A 167 10.76 -6.20 2.03
C ASN A 167 10.02 -7.41 2.62
N TRP A 168 9.14 -7.17 3.59
CA TRP A 168 8.35 -8.24 4.20
C TRP A 168 7.57 -9.04 3.17
N ILE A 169 6.89 -8.35 2.23
CA ILE A 169 6.07 -9.05 1.25
C ILE A 169 6.91 -9.85 0.25
N ARG A 170 8.11 -9.40 -0.11
CA ARG A 170 9.03 -10.12 -0.98
C ARG A 170 9.59 -11.37 -0.30
N GLU A 171 10.11 -11.23 0.92
CA GLU A 171 10.62 -12.34 1.73
C GLU A 171 9.53 -13.39 2.05
N ILE A 172 8.30 -12.94 2.32
CA ILE A 172 7.16 -13.84 2.51
C ILE A 172 6.86 -14.60 1.22
N GLY A 173 6.90 -13.93 0.06
CA GLY A 173 6.66 -14.54 -1.25
C GLY A 173 7.65 -15.66 -1.60
N GLU A 174 8.90 -15.55 -1.15
CA GLU A 174 9.94 -16.57 -1.32
C GLU A 174 9.72 -17.80 -0.41
N GLN A 175 8.87 -17.69 0.62
CA GLN A 175 8.71 -18.69 1.67
C GLN A 175 7.35 -19.40 1.67
N ILE A 176 6.45 -19.04 0.79
CA ILE A 176 5.10 -19.60 0.67
C ILE A 176 4.74 -19.98 -0.75
#